data_04b6262843bb7d2401ff9e3369d0a921
#
_entry.id   04b6262843bb7d2401ff9e3369d0a921
#
_cell.length_a   1.000
_cell.length_b   1.000
_cell.length_c   1.000
_cell.angle_alpha   90.00
_cell.angle_beta   90.00
_cell.angle_gamma   90.00
#
_symmetry.space_group_name_H-M   'P 1'
#
loop_
_entity.id
_entity.type
_entity.pdbx_description
1 polymer ?
#
loop_
_entity_poly.entity_id
_entity_poly.type
_entity_poly.pdbx_seq_one_letter_code
_entity_poly.pdbx_strand_id
1 'polypeptide(L)'
;MSTLHKLQQASSLHDLAAILNYSPSSLAYLIYKKPVKYKQFEIPKSNGSPRVINAPCDELKALQRKIKLLLDKCLDAIEQAQGVRGSISHGFRRGHSIVSNADVHKRRTYVFNVDLEGFFDSIHIGRIRGFLITNNDFRLHPNVATVLAQIICHDDKLPQGSPTSPLASNLIGHLLDLRLIQLAKKTGCSYSRYADDLTFSSNKSEFPAEVSYKIDDGHTWIPGSSLLKVIYKCGFKLNHNKTRMQYARGRQSVTGLTVNQTPNTSAELRRAVRAMTHSLFLDGQYHTIKQPGDNDDSEKITKSYTQLAPLEGYFSYIYMVDNFNRKKIIENSSTKMENIPKTALENLHGDFLFYRYFYANSKPTIVCEGKTDNIYLTCAIKSLMGSFPRLCKSNKEGKANLKVRFINYSELTHRMLGLNGGSADLAALIRAYAKKCAPYKAHPPLHPTIIVVDNDAGSDPIFRAIKDTTGNRYAIPKGKGTVLDQSKTLYYIAQNLYVVLTPLKKDGGPTMMENFFTTKLLASRWEGKEFEVFNKNSPSGTYSKQIFAQRIVKSDQANIDFRKFKPILSSITEAIRHYPAIKVPKK
;
A
#
# COMPACT_ATOMS: atom_id res chain seq x y z
N MET A 1 2.41 13.57 30.29
CA MET A 1 1.93 12.20 30.65
C MET A 1 1.76 11.37 29.39
N SER A 2 2.26 10.12 29.39
CA SER A 2 2.06 9.18 28.31
C SER A 2 0.59 8.79 28.15
N THR A 3 0.21 8.35 26.96
CA THR A 3 -1.17 7.86 26.68
C THR A 3 -1.54 6.69 27.59
N LEU A 4 -0.61 5.78 27.84
CA LEU A 4 -0.79 4.65 28.74
C LEU A 4 -1.10 5.13 30.17
N HIS A 5 -0.32 6.06 30.69
CA HIS A 5 -0.53 6.58 32.04
C HIS A 5 -1.90 7.26 32.19
N LYS A 6 -2.35 8.04 31.19
CA LYS A 6 -3.70 8.62 31.20
C LYS A 6 -4.78 7.55 31.25
N LEU A 7 -4.60 6.44 30.52
CA LEU A 7 -5.56 5.34 30.50
C LEU A 7 -5.57 4.55 31.83
N GLN A 8 -4.42 4.39 32.48
CA GLN A 8 -4.29 3.77 33.81
C GLN A 8 -4.94 4.58 34.92
N GLN A 9 -4.89 5.93 34.84
CA GLN A 9 -5.53 6.83 35.79
C GLN A 9 -7.04 6.96 35.61
N ALA A 10 -7.57 6.59 34.45
CA ALA A 10 -9.01 6.63 34.17
C ALA A 10 -9.75 5.60 35.02
N SER A 11 -10.82 6.02 35.71
CA SER A 11 -11.63 5.17 36.61
C SER A 11 -13.10 5.06 36.19
N SER A 12 -13.54 5.93 35.28
CA SER A 12 -14.92 6.06 34.86
C SER A 12 -15.11 6.13 33.34
N LEU A 13 -16.36 5.97 32.90
CA LEU A 13 -16.75 6.20 31.50
C LEU A 13 -16.46 7.66 31.06
N HIS A 14 -16.60 8.63 32.00
CA HIS A 14 -16.32 10.04 31.72
C HIS A 14 -14.84 10.26 31.37
N ASP A 15 -13.92 9.65 32.12
CA ASP A 15 -12.49 9.76 31.88
C ASP A 15 -12.13 9.13 30.52
N LEU A 16 -12.70 7.96 30.23
CA LEU A 16 -12.49 7.29 28.94
C LEU A 16 -13.06 8.12 27.79
N ALA A 17 -14.23 8.74 27.95
CA ALA A 17 -14.83 9.62 26.95
C ALA A 17 -13.92 10.82 26.65
N ALA A 18 -13.35 11.45 27.68
CA ALA A 18 -12.41 12.55 27.53
C ALA A 18 -11.14 12.12 26.76
N ILE A 19 -10.56 10.97 27.07
CA ILE A 19 -9.39 10.42 26.37
C ILE A 19 -9.70 10.17 24.86
N LEU A 20 -10.92 9.71 24.57
CA LEU A 20 -11.36 9.39 23.20
C LEU A 20 -11.88 10.60 22.42
N ASN A 21 -11.97 11.79 23.03
CA ASN A 21 -12.63 12.98 22.49
C ASN A 21 -14.08 12.69 22.08
N TYR A 22 -14.87 12.18 23.03
CA TYR A 22 -16.33 12.00 22.97
C TYR A 22 -16.98 12.71 24.16
N SER A 23 -18.25 13.14 23.99
CA SER A 23 -19.06 13.47 25.16
C SER A 23 -19.46 12.17 25.90
N PRO A 24 -19.52 12.15 27.23
CA PRO A 24 -19.95 10.97 27.98
C PRO A 24 -21.31 10.42 27.55
N SER A 25 -22.24 11.31 27.21
CA SER A 25 -23.59 10.96 26.71
C SER A 25 -23.54 10.27 25.35
N SER A 26 -22.72 10.78 24.41
CA SER A 26 -22.54 10.15 23.08
C SER A 26 -21.88 8.77 23.21
N LEU A 27 -20.87 8.64 24.08
CA LEU A 27 -20.22 7.35 24.32
C LEU A 27 -21.19 6.34 24.94
N ALA A 28 -21.94 6.74 25.98
CA ALA A 28 -22.96 5.90 26.60
C ALA A 28 -24.07 5.48 25.63
N TYR A 29 -24.52 6.39 24.76
CA TYR A 29 -25.50 6.07 23.73
C TYR A 29 -25.00 4.97 22.77
N LEU A 30 -23.77 5.10 22.25
CA LEU A 30 -23.18 4.13 21.34
C LEU A 30 -23.04 2.72 21.97
N ILE A 31 -22.75 2.68 23.27
CA ILE A 31 -22.51 1.42 23.99
C ILE A 31 -23.84 0.76 24.41
N TYR A 32 -24.77 1.54 24.95
CA TYR A 32 -25.93 0.98 25.68
C TYR A 32 -27.27 1.15 24.96
N LYS A 33 -27.46 2.23 24.19
CA LYS A 33 -28.78 2.59 23.64
C LYS A 33 -28.92 2.41 22.14
N LYS A 34 -27.81 2.36 21.36
CA LYS A 34 -27.89 2.23 19.91
C LYS A 34 -28.48 0.88 19.51
N PRO A 35 -29.62 0.85 18.77
CA PRO A 35 -30.36 -0.39 18.50
C PRO A 35 -29.63 -1.32 17.54
N VAL A 36 -28.98 -0.80 16.49
CA VAL A 36 -28.23 -1.61 15.51
C VAL A 36 -26.77 -1.22 15.54
N LYS A 37 -25.93 -2.08 16.12
CA LYS A 37 -24.49 -1.86 16.23
C LYS A 37 -23.69 -2.51 15.10
N TYR A 38 -24.16 -3.63 14.60
CA TYR A 38 -23.49 -4.45 13.59
C TYR A 38 -24.42 -4.84 12.45
N LYS A 39 -23.87 -4.92 11.25
CA LYS A 39 -24.48 -5.55 10.09
C LYS A 39 -23.81 -6.89 9.87
N GLN A 40 -24.58 -7.98 9.80
CA GLN A 40 -24.08 -9.31 9.51
C GLN A 40 -24.25 -9.63 8.02
N PHE A 41 -23.23 -10.23 7.43
CA PHE A 41 -23.26 -10.79 6.08
C PHE A 41 -22.21 -11.91 5.94
N GLU A 42 -22.36 -12.72 4.90
CA GLU A 42 -21.47 -13.85 4.65
C GLU A 42 -20.55 -13.57 3.45
N ILE A 43 -19.31 -14.08 3.54
CA ILE A 43 -18.37 -14.15 2.42
C ILE A 43 -17.90 -15.60 2.27
N PRO A 44 -17.74 -16.12 1.02
CA PRO A 44 -17.24 -17.47 0.82
C PRO A 44 -15.79 -17.60 1.26
N LYS A 45 -15.47 -18.69 1.96
CA LYS A 45 -14.08 -19.14 2.19
C LYS A 45 -13.54 -19.81 0.93
N SER A 46 -12.22 -20.08 0.88
CA SER A 46 -11.57 -20.78 -0.23
C SER A 46 -12.13 -22.20 -0.49
N ASN A 47 -12.71 -22.83 0.52
CA ASN A 47 -13.37 -24.15 0.43
C ASN A 47 -14.90 -24.05 0.17
N GLY A 48 -15.41 -22.87 -0.19
CA GLY A 48 -16.83 -22.64 -0.45
C GLY A 48 -17.72 -22.45 0.78
N SER A 49 -17.27 -22.81 2.00
CA SER A 49 -18.07 -22.61 3.21
C SER A 49 -18.22 -21.12 3.56
N PRO A 50 -19.33 -20.68 4.16
CA PRO A 50 -19.52 -19.28 4.51
C PRO A 50 -18.62 -18.84 5.67
N ARG A 51 -18.19 -17.58 5.62
CA ARG A 51 -17.59 -16.86 6.74
C ARG A 51 -18.52 -15.73 7.12
N VAL A 52 -19.04 -15.76 8.33
CA VAL A 52 -19.87 -14.70 8.88
C VAL A 52 -19.04 -13.48 9.23
N ILE A 53 -19.40 -12.33 8.70
CA ILE A 53 -18.77 -11.04 8.99
C ILE A 53 -19.75 -10.15 9.74
N ASN A 54 -19.33 -9.67 10.90
CA ASN A 54 -20.05 -8.69 11.71
C ASN A 54 -19.41 -7.33 11.52
N ALA A 55 -19.92 -6.52 10.58
CA ALA A 55 -19.39 -5.19 10.29
C ALA A 55 -20.04 -4.17 11.24
N PRO A 56 -19.27 -3.41 12.04
CA PRO A 56 -19.84 -2.36 12.89
C PRO A 56 -20.41 -1.22 12.04
N CYS A 57 -21.48 -0.57 12.52
CA CYS A 57 -22.02 0.65 11.94
C CYS A 57 -20.94 1.76 11.94
N ASP A 58 -21.11 2.79 11.12
CA ASP A 58 -20.04 3.79 10.87
C ASP A 58 -19.60 4.51 12.16
N GLU A 59 -20.52 4.85 13.05
CA GLU A 59 -20.21 5.53 14.31
C GLU A 59 -19.44 4.61 15.27
N LEU A 60 -19.88 3.34 15.42
CA LEU A 60 -19.16 2.37 16.24
C LEU A 60 -17.80 2.05 15.62
N LYS A 61 -17.71 1.93 14.31
CA LYS A 61 -16.46 1.74 13.57
C LYS A 61 -15.47 2.88 13.79
N ALA A 62 -15.97 4.13 13.83
CA ALA A 62 -15.15 5.31 14.14
C ALA A 62 -14.63 5.26 15.58
N LEU A 63 -15.48 4.91 16.55
CA LEU A 63 -15.09 4.71 17.95
C LEU A 63 -14.04 3.60 18.10
N GLN A 64 -14.27 2.44 17.49
CA GLN A 64 -13.34 1.31 17.52
C GLN A 64 -11.98 1.64 16.87
N ARG A 65 -11.95 2.47 15.82
CA ARG A 65 -10.70 2.97 15.24
C ARG A 65 -9.93 3.86 16.23
N LYS A 66 -10.61 4.71 16.97
CA LYS A 66 -9.97 5.53 18.02
C LYS A 66 -9.42 4.67 19.16
N ILE A 67 -10.18 3.65 19.59
CA ILE A 67 -9.71 2.70 20.63
C ILE A 67 -8.48 1.92 20.12
N LYS A 68 -8.52 1.44 18.87
CA LYS A 68 -7.35 0.79 18.26
C LYS A 68 -6.13 1.69 18.30
N LEU A 69 -6.24 2.95 17.88
CA LEU A 69 -5.14 3.92 17.93
C LEU A 69 -4.66 4.22 19.36
N LEU A 70 -5.58 4.27 20.32
CA LEU A 70 -5.26 4.45 21.73
C LEU A 70 -4.42 3.28 22.26
N LEU A 71 -4.89 2.05 22.03
CA LEU A 71 -4.20 0.85 22.48
C LEU A 71 -2.88 0.60 21.72
N ASP A 72 -2.79 0.91 20.43
CA ASP A 72 -1.53 0.87 19.68
C ASP A 72 -0.48 1.80 20.31
N LYS A 73 -0.86 3.04 20.69
CA LYS A 73 0.04 3.97 21.41
C LYS A 73 0.46 3.47 22.79
N CYS A 74 -0.44 2.78 23.49
CA CYS A 74 -0.10 2.16 24.78
C CYS A 74 0.93 1.05 24.59
N LEU A 75 0.75 0.18 23.57
CA LEU A 75 1.71 -0.88 23.26
C LEU A 75 3.06 -0.33 22.83
N ASP A 76 3.10 0.70 21.98
CA ASP A 76 4.35 1.37 21.59
C ASP A 76 5.11 1.91 22.83
N ALA A 77 4.39 2.49 23.81
CA ALA A 77 4.99 2.98 25.05
C ALA A 77 5.53 1.85 25.95
N ILE A 78 4.80 0.72 26.04
CA ILE A 78 5.23 -0.48 26.79
C ILE A 78 6.51 -1.06 26.15
N GLU A 79 6.54 -1.22 24.84
CA GLU A 79 7.71 -1.74 24.13
C GLU A 79 8.94 -0.85 24.27
N GLN A 80 8.75 0.47 24.22
CA GLN A 80 9.83 1.43 24.45
C GLN A 80 10.38 1.34 25.88
N ALA A 81 9.51 1.20 26.88
CA ALA A 81 9.91 1.09 28.28
C ALA A 81 10.64 -0.22 28.60
N GLN A 82 10.25 -1.33 27.97
CA GLN A 82 10.85 -2.64 28.19
C GLN A 82 12.11 -2.90 27.34
N GLY A 83 12.43 -2.02 26.39
CA GLY A 83 13.56 -2.21 25.47
C GLY A 83 13.41 -3.42 24.55
N VAL A 84 12.23 -4.04 24.51
CA VAL A 84 11.95 -5.25 23.73
C VAL A 84 11.56 -4.86 22.30
N ARG A 85 12.49 -5.03 21.38
CA ARG A 85 12.21 -4.95 19.95
C ARG A 85 11.97 -6.36 19.40
N GLY A 86 10.73 -6.69 19.18
CA GLY A 86 10.38 -7.92 18.46
C GLY A 86 9.11 -8.57 18.99
N SER A 87 8.15 -8.74 18.11
CA SER A 87 6.96 -9.53 18.38
C SER A 87 7.08 -10.89 17.75
N ILE A 88 6.53 -11.85 18.43
CA ILE A 88 6.39 -13.23 17.96
C ILE A 88 5.21 -13.33 16.99
N SER A 89 4.19 -12.51 17.23
CA SER A 89 3.05 -12.40 16.32
C SER A 89 3.39 -11.48 15.16
N HIS A 90 3.27 -12.02 13.95
CA HIS A 90 3.45 -11.28 12.70
C HIS A 90 2.12 -10.81 12.09
N GLY A 91 0.99 -11.37 12.53
CA GLY A 91 -0.33 -10.96 12.08
C GLY A 91 -0.79 -9.66 12.75
N PHE A 92 -1.39 -8.75 11.96
CA PHE A 92 -2.02 -7.51 12.42
C PHE A 92 -1.12 -6.54 13.18
N ARG A 93 0.18 -6.64 13.02
CA ARG A 93 1.16 -5.82 13.72
C ARG A 93 1.93 -4.92 12.76
N ARG A 94 2.16 -3.67 13.17
CA ARG A 94 2.92 -2.70 12.38
C ARG A 94 4.36 -3.19 12.17
N GLY A 95 4.87 -3.05 10.95
CA GLY A 95 6.22 -3.50 10.58
C GLY A 95 6.37 -5.01 10.36
N HIS A 96 5.30 -5.80 10.58
CA HIS A 96 5.25 -7.24 10.36
C HIS A 96 4.31 -7.59 9.20
N SER A 97 4.51 -8.75 8.60
CA SER A 97 3.74 -9.21 7.44
C SER A 97 3.80 -10.73 7.30
N ILE A 98 3.04 -11.27 6.34
CA ILE A 98 3.16 -12.69 5.94
C ILE A 98 4.60 -13.03 5.54
N VAL A 99 5.36 -12.08 4.95
CA VAL A 99 6.74 -12.30 4.50
C VAL A 99 7.68 -12.40 5.69
N SER A 100 7.56 -11.50 6.68
CA SER A 100 8.37 -11.57 7.89
C SER A 100 8.08 -12.83 8.71
N ASN A 101 6.83 -13.32 8.72
CA ASN A 101 6.46 -14.58 9.32
C ASN A 101 7.13 -15.77 8.61
N ALA A 102 7.01 -15.82 7.29
CA ALA A 102 7.61 -16.85 6.46
C ALA A 102 9.15 -16.89 6.58
N ASP A 103 9.79 -15.73 6.73
CA ASP A 103 11.24 -15.61 6.80
C ASP A 103 11.85 -16.27 8.05
N VAL A 104 11.10 -16.41 9.13
CA VAL A 104 11.52 -17.15 10.35
C VAL A 104 11.76 -18.64 10.03
N HIS A 105 11.03 -19.19 9.07
CA HIS A 105 10.96 -20.62 8.76
C HIS A 105 11.64 -21.02 7.45
N LYS A 106 12.44 -20.13 6.85
CA LYS A 106 13.21 -20.44 5.63
C LYS A 106 14.33 -21.44 5.88
N ARG A 107 14.63 -22.28 4.86
CA ARG A 107 15.74 -23.26 4.86
C ARG A 107 15.67 -24.22 6.05
N ARG A 108 14.46 -24.76 6.34
CA ARG A 108 14.26 -25.72 7.41
C ARG A 108 14.05 -27.14 6.87
N THR A 109 14.56 -28.14 7.60
CA THR A 109 14.31 -29.55 7.26
C THR A 109 12.83 -29.87 7.42
N TYR A 110 12.22 -29.38 8.50
CA TYR A 110 10.83 -29.59 8.84
C TYR A 110 10.13 -28.24 9.07
N VAL A 111 8.92 -28.12 8.54
CA VAL A 111 7.99 -27.01 8.81
C VAL A 111 6.63 -27.58 9.21
N PHE A 112 6.23 -27.38 10.44
CA PHE A 112 4.98 -27.85 11.01
C PHE A 112 4.02 -26.69 11.20
N ASN A 113 2.90 -26.71 10.46
CA ASN A 113 1.85 -25.69 10.53
C ASN A 113 0.67 -26.23 11.33
N VAL A 114 0.13 -25.37 12.17
CA VAL A 114 -1.00 -25.63 13.07
C VAL A 114 -1.95 -24.44 13.03
N ASP A 115 -3.25 -24.72 12.99
CA ASP A 115 -4.29 -23.69 12.94
C ASP A 115 -5.15 -23.77 14.21
N LEU A 116 -5.52 -22.62 14.78
CA LEU A 116 -6.42 -22.53 15.93
C LEU A 116 -7.88 -22.49 15.47
N GLU A 117 -8.69 -23.41 15.97
CA GLU A 117 -10.11 -23.47 15.66
C GLU A 117 -10.86 -22.30 16.28
N GLY A 118 -11.69 -21.61 15.48
CA GLY A 118 -12.56 -20.53 15.98
C GLY A 118 -11.80 -19.45 16.75
N PHE A 119 -10.60 -19.08 16.31
CA PHE A 119 -9.69 -18.20 17.07
C PHE A 119 -10.35 -16.94 17.62
N PHE A 120 -11.07 -16.17 16.79
CA PHE A 120 -11.78 -14.96 17.22
C PHE A 120 -12.94 -15.30 18.17
N ASP A 121 -13.69 -16.35 17.87
CA ASP A 121 -14.85 -16.78 18.66
C ASP A 121 -14.46 -17.33 20.04
N SER A 122 -13.23 -17.87 20.18
CA SER A 122 -12.68 -18.36 21.46
C SER A 122 -12.27 -17.25 22.43
N ILE A 123 -12.20 -16.00 21.94
CA ILE A 123 -11.83 -14.85 22.76
C ILE A 123 -13.09 -14.11 23.20
N HIS A 124 -13.65 -14.50 24.34
CA HIS A 124 -14.84 -13.88 24.91
C HIS A 124 -14.53 -12.60 25.70
N ILE A 125 -15.57 -11.81 25.97
CA ILE A 125 -15.49 -10.50 26.64
C ILE A 125 -14.76 -10.56 27.98
N GLY A 126 -14.99 -11.64 28.75
CA GLY A 126 -14.32 -11.83 30.05
C GLY A 126 -12.80 -11.96 29.94
N ARG A 127 -12.29 -12.57 28.86
CA ARG A 127 -10.83 -12.66 28.62
C ARG A 127 -10.23 -11.29 28.34
N ILE A 128 -10.89 -10.46 27.52
CA ILE A 128 -10.44 -9.10 27.24
C ILE A 128 -10.45 -8.24 28.51
N ARG A 129 -11.60 -8.26 29.25
CA ARG A 129 -11.74 -7.53 30.48
C ARG A 129 -10.69 -7.95 31.52
N GLY A 130 -10.55 -9.26 31.74
CA GLY A 130 -9.57 -9.82 32.67
C GLY A 130 -8.15 -9.42 32.32
N PHE A 131 -7.76 -9.53 31.03
CA PHE A 131 -6.45 -9.11 30.57
C PHE A 131 -6.18 -7.63 30.88
N LEU A 132 -7.10 -6.72 30.57
CA LEU A 132 -6.93 -5.29 30.80
C LEU A 132 -6.78 -4.92 32.28
N ILE A 133 -7.38 -5.71 33.19
CA ILE A 133 -7.29 -5.52 34.65
C ILE A 133 -6.00 -6.12 35.22
N THR A 134 -5.66 -7.36 34.82
CA THR A 134 -4.63 -8.15 35.52
C THR A 134 -3.25 -8.07 34.86
N ASN A 135 -3.17 -7.65 33.61
CA ASN A 135 -1.88 -7.50 32.92
C ASN A 135 -1.03 -6.41 33.56
N ASN A 136 0.22 -6.72 33.86
CA ASN A 136 1.14 -5.83 34.60
C ASN A 136 1.38 -4.47 33.92
N ASP A 137 1.31 -4.40 32.60
CA ASP A 137 1.55 -3.19 31.84
C ASP A 137 0.29 -2.32 31.73
N PHE A 138 -0.90 -2.91 31.70
CA PHE A 138 -2.15 -2.19 31.58
C PHE A 138 -2.75 -1.80 32.93
N ARG A 139 -3.05 -2.74 33.81
CA ARG A 139 -3.63 -2.53 35.16
C ARG A 139 -4.76 -1.50 35.19
N LEU A 140 -5.72 -1.62 34.25
CA LEU A 140 -6.80 -0.66 34.15
C LEU A 140 -7.84 -0.84 35.25
N HIS A 141 -8.48 0.27 35.62
CA HIS A 141 -9.62 0.23 36.52
C HIS A 141 -10.74 -0.67 35.99
N PRO A 142 -11.41 -1.51 36.80
CA PRO A 142 -12.43 -2.47 36.37
C PRO A 142 -13.54 -1.86 35.51
N ASN A 143 -14.01 -0.65 35.83
CA ASN A 143 -15.06 0.04 35.07
C ASN A 143 -14.58 0.38 33.64
N VAL A 144 -13.37 0.92 33.49
CA VAL A 144 -12.78 1.27 32.19
C VAL A 144 -12.53 0.02 31.36
N ALA A 145 -11.97 -1.04 31.97
CA ALA A 145 -11.75 -2.32 31.32
C ALA A 145 -13.06 -2.95 30.83
N THR A 146 -14.15 -2.83 31.63
CA THR A 146 -15.48 -3.32 31.23
C THR A 146 -16.01 -2.56 30.01
N VAL A 147 -15.95 -1.22 30.04
CA VAL A 147 -16.42 -0.40 28.92
C VAL A 147 -15.61 -0.69 27.63
N LEU A 148 -14.29 -0.80 27.73
CA LEU A 148 -13.45 -1.17 26.60
C LEU A 148 -13.80 -2.55 26.05
N ALA A 149 -13.98 -3.55 26.92
CA ALA A 149 -14.35 -4.90 26.53
C ALA A 149 -15.72 -4.94 25.80
N GLN A 150 -16.72 -4.18 26.29
CA GLN A 150 -18.04 -4.04 25.65
C GLN A 150 -17.98 -3.40 24.26
N ILE A 151 -17.05 -2.46 24.02
CA ILE A 151 -16.89 -1.83 22.70
C ILE A 151 -16.13 -2.77 21.74
N ILE A 152 -15.18 -3.55 22.25
CA ILE A 152 -14.34 -4.46 21.47
C ILE A 152 -15.09 -5.71 21.05
N CYS A 153 -15.95 -6.26 21.92
CA CYS A 153 -16.69 -7.49 21.71
C CYS A 153 -18.11 -7.24 21.17
N HIS A 154 -18.68 -8.26 20.56
CA HIS A 154 -20.07 -8.36 20.11
C HIS A 154 -20.55 -9.79 20.37
N ASP A 155 -21.74 -9.94 20.94
CA ASP A 155 -22.29 -11.24 21.33
C ASP A 155 -21.25 -12.07 22.11
N ASP A 156 -20.70 -11.46 23.15
CA ASP A 156 -19.70 -11.99 24.08
C ASP A 156 -18.35 -12.43 23.47
N LYS A 157 -18.09 -12.18 22.18
CA LYS A 157 -16.88 -12.62 21.48
C LYS A 157 -16.29 -11.54 20.58
N LEU A 158 -15.08 -11.77 20.05
CA LEU A 158 -14.47 -10.86 19.07
C LEU A 158 -15.18 -10.97 17.72
N PRO A 159 -15.82 -9.91 17.21
CA PRO A 159 -16.47 -9.93 15.91
C PRO A 159 -15.48 -9.95 14.76
N GLN A 160 -15.68 -10.83 13.77
CA GLN A 160 -14.94 -10.78 12.51
C GLN A 160 -15.48 -9.62 11.67
N GLY A 161 -14.64 -8.58 11.49
CA GLY A 161 -14.99 -7.34 10.76
C GLY A 161 -14.83 -6.05 11.56
N SER A 162 -14.61 -6.14 12.88
CA SER A 162 -14.33 -4.99 13.73
C SER A 162 -12.88 -4.51 13.60
N PRO A 163 -12.61 -3.19 13.60
CA PRO A 163 -11.26 -2.63 13.63
C PRO A 163 -10.43 -3.02 14.87
N THR A 164 -11.07 -3.33 16.00
CA THR A 164 -10.40 -3.66 17.26
C THR A 164 -10.06 -5.14 17.41
N SER A 165 -10.79 -6.05 16.74
CA SER A 165 -10.61 -7.50 16.92
C SER A 165 -9.19 -7.99 16.60
N PRO A 166 -8.51 -7.52 15.54
CA PRO A 166 -7.14 -7.93 15.26
C PRO A 166 -6.15 -7.60 16.37
N LEU A 167 -6.25 -6.39 16.95
CA LEU A 167 -5.38 -5.97 18.05
C LEU A 167 -5.70 -6.74 19.31
N ALA A 168 -6.98 -6.86 19.68
CA ALA A 168 -7.43 -7.58 20.86
C ALA A 168 -7.04 -9.06 20.81
N SER A 169 -7.12 -9.69 19.63
CA SER A 169 -6.69 -11.07 19.45
C SER A 169 -5.18 -11.24 19.68
N ASN A 170 -4.37 -10.24 19.32
CA ASN A 170 -2.94 -10.26 19.61
C ASN A 170 -2.62 -10.08 21.10
N LEU A 171 -3.37 -9.24 21.83
CA LEU A 171 -3.20 -9.09 23.28
C LEU A 171 -3.42 -10.43 24.01
N ILE A 172 -4.49 -11.13 23.69
CA ILE A 172 -4.78 -12.44 24.30
C ILE A 172 -3.84 -13.53 23.78
N GLY A 173 -3.56 -13.53 22.46
CA GLY A 173 -2.63 -14.48 21.84
C GLY A 173 -1.21 -14.37 22.36
N HIS A 174 -0.78 -13.21 22.87
CA HIS A 174 0.53 -13.03 23.48
C HIS A 174 0.76 -13.97 24.67
N LEU A 175 -0.26 -14.27 25.47
CA LEU A 175 -0.17 -15.22 26.59
C LEU A 175 0.13 -16.64 26.09
N LEU A 176 -0.44 -17.02 24.95
CA LEU A 176 -0.12 -18.29 24.26
C LEU A 176 1.32 -18.26 23.73
N ASP A 177 1.70 -17.15 23.07
CA ASP A 177 3.04 -16.99 22.49
C ASP A 177 4.15 -17.15 23.51
N LEU A 178 4.02 -16.56 24.70
CA LEU A 178 5.01 -16.68 25.78
C LEU A 178 5.28 -18.15 26.16
N ARG A 179 4.23 -18.97 26.24
CA ARG A 179 4.36 -20.39 26.57
C ARG A 179 4.89 -21.23 25.40
N LEU A 180 4.44 -20.93 24.17
CA LEU A 180 4.90 -21.65 22.98
C LEU A 180 6.37 -21.34 22.65
N ILE A 181 6.87 -20.14 22.93
CA ILE A 181 8.31 -19.84 22.85
C ILE A 181 9.12 -20.69 23.81
N GLN A 182 8.66 -20.83 25.05
CA GLN A 182 9.37 -21.68 26.03
C GLN A 182 9.44 -23.13 25.53
N LEU A 183 8.32 -23.64 24.99
CA LEU A 183 8.31 -24.98 24.37
C LEU A 183 9.27 -25.05 23.17
N ALA A 184 9.22 -24.06 22.26
CA ALA A 184 10.08 -24.00 21.09
C ALA A 184 11.56 -23.94 21.45
N LYS A 185 11.94 -23.11 22.43
CA LYS A 185 13.32 -23.05 22.95
C LYS A 185 13.77 -24.40 23.56
N LYS A 186 12.93 -25.02 24.40
CA LYS A 186 13.21 -26.33 25.00
C LYS A 186 13.44 -27.41 23.96
N THR A 187 12.67 -27.39 22.86
CA THR A 187 12.70 -28.41 21.82
C THR A 187 13.65 -28.07 20.66
N GLY A 188 14.28 -26.89 20.65
CA GLY A 188 15.17 -26.41 19.57
C GLY A 188 14.43 -26.12 18.27
N CYS A 189 13.16 -25.72 18.36
CA CYS A 189 12.36 -25.25 17.24
C CYS A 189 12.38 -23.73 17.12
N SER A 190 12.23 -23.21 15.90
CA SER A 190 11.77 -21.85 15.65
C SER A 190 10.24 -21.81 15.73
N TYR A 191 9.69 -20.74 16.27
CA TYR A 191 8.25 -20.52 16.41
C TYR A 191 7.85 -19.12 15.96
N SER A 192 6.74 -19.00 15.27
CA SER A 192 6.06 -17.74 15.02
C SER A 192 4.55 -17.95 14.90
N ARG A 193 3.77 -16.84 15.02
CA ARG A 193 2.33 -16.84 14.86
C ARG A 193 1.88 -15.75 13.89
N TYR A 194 0.94 -16.11 13.02
CA TYR A 194 0.23 -15.15 12.18
C TYR A 194 -1.29 -15.31 12.39
N ALA A 195 -1.87 -14.48 13.25
CA ALA A 195 -3.26 -14.60 13.72
C ALA A 195 -3.52 -15.96 14.40
N ASP A 196 -4.31 -16.83 13.75
CA ASP A 196 -4.63 -18.20 14.12
C ASP A 196 -3.63 -19.25 13.62
N ASP A 197 -2.78 -18.90 12.64
CA ASP A 197 -1.74 -19.79 12.11
C ASP A 197 -0.51 -19.81 13.02
N LEU A 198 -0.18 -20.96 13.58
CA LEU A 198 1.05 -21.24 14.34
C LEU A 198 2.02 -22.02 13.46
N THR A 199 3.29 -21.66 13.46
CA THR A 199 4.31 -22.38 12.70
C THR A 199 5.50 -22.73 13.60
N PHE A 200 5.90 -24.01 13.57
CA PHE A 200 7.12 -24.52 14.17
C PHE A 200 8.03 -25.04 13.07
N SER A 201 9.35 -24.85 13.21
CA SER A 201 10.29 -25.43 12.25
C SER A 201 11.60 -25.83 12.91
N SER A 202 12.26 -26.85 12.36
CA SER A 202 13.52 -27.37 12.90
C SER A 202 14.43 -27.92 11.80
N ASN A 203 15.76 -27.92 12.07
CA ASN A 203 16.78 -28.57 11.26
C ASN A 203 17.36 -29.82 11.94
N LYS A 204 16.76 -30.27 13.04
CA LYS A 204 17.18 -31.53 13.69
C LYS A 204 16.97 -32.74 12.76
N SER A 205 17.69 -33.82 12.99
CA SER A 205 17.49 -35.08 12.26
C SER A 205 16.08 -35.62 12.42
N GLU A 206 15.51 -35.46 13.62
CA GLU A 206 14.13 -35.81 13.93
C GLU A 206 13.39 -34.62 14.48
N PHE A 207 12.10 -34.53 14.14
CA PHE A 207 11.25 -33.45 14.66
C PHE A 207 10.85 -33.77 16.10
N PRO A 208 10.91 -32.82 17.05
CA PRO A 208 10.63 -33.06 18.46
C PRO A 208 9.23 -33.57 18.73
N ALA A 209 9.10 -34.74 19.39
CA ALA A 209 7.82 -35.38 19.69
C ALA A 209 6.93 -34.56 20.63
N GLU A 210 7.49 -33.70 21.46
CA GLU A 210 6.72 -32.78 22.34
C GLU A 210 5.89 -31.77 21.52
N VAL A 211 6.33 -31.45 20.28
CA VAL A 211 5.62 -30.55 19.36
C VAL A 211 4.76 -31.35 18.40
N SER A 212 5.32 -32.38 17.76
CA SER A 212 4.58 -33.27 16.87
C SER A 212 5.36 -34.57 16.65
N TYR A 213 4.66 -35.69 16.49
CA TYR A 213 5.26 -37.00 16.23
C TYR A 213 4.52 -37.72 15.11
N LYS A 214 5.19 -38.65 14.47
CA LYS A 214 4.64 -39.56 13.46
C LYS A 214 3.94 -40.74 14.09
N ILE A 215 2.86 -41.20 13.47
CA ILE A 215 2.29 -42.53 13.72
C ILE A 215 2.86 -43.56 12.74
N ASP A 216 2.61 -44.86 13.03
CA ASP A 216 3.23 -46.00 12.37
C ASP A 216 3.03 -46.11 10.85
N ASP A 217 2.02 -45.43 10.27
CA ASP A 217 1.84 -45.35 8.82
C ASP A 217 2.93 -44.56 8.09
N GLY A 218 3.80 -43.87 8.82
CA GLY A 218 4.92 -43.11 8.31
C GLY A 218 4.56 -41.79 7.60
N HIS A 219 3.29 -41.45 7.49
CA HIS A 219 2.81 -40.25 6.75
C HIS A 219 2.02 -39.28 7.62
N THR A 220 1.31 -39.76 8.63
CA THR A 220 0.44 -38.96 9.49
C THR A 220 1.22 -38.39 10.68
N TRP A 221 1.08 -37.08 10.88
CA TRP A 221 1.68 -36.37 12.01
C TRP A 221 0.60 -35.89 12.96
N ILE A 222 0.81 -36.16 14.24
CA ILE A 222 -0.09 -35.77 15.32
C ILE A 222 0.58 -34.70 16.20
N PRO A 223 -0.15 -33.66 16.63
CA PRO A 223 0.36 -32.68 17.59
C PRO A 223 0.78 -33.35 18.89
N GLY A 224 1.96 -33.01 19.39
CA GLY A 224 2.51 -33.55 20.62
C GLY A 224 1.74 -33.12 21.86
N SER A 225 1.78 -33.96 22.89
CA SER A 225 1.05 -33.73 24.14
C SER A 225 1.42 -32.40 24.83
N SER A 226 2.70 -31.98 24.77
CA SER A 226 3.15 -30.72 25.33
C SER A 226 2.56 -29.52 24.60
N LEU A 227 2.51 -29.56 23.26
CA LEU A 227 1.87 -28.53 22.45
C LEU A 227 0.38 -28.42 22.77
N LEU A 228 -0.33 -29.55 22.75
CA LEU A 228 -1.77 -29.61 23.06
C LEU A 228 -2.07 -29.04 24.46
N LYS A 229 -1.29 -29.47 25.48
CA LYS A 229 -1.45 -28.98 26.85
C LYS A 229 -1.30 -27.46 26.95
N VAL A 230 -0.34 -26.86 26.25
CA VAL A 230 -0.16 -25.39 26.23
C VAL A 230 -1.34 -24.70 25.59
N ILE A 231 -1.80 -25.17 24.43
CA ILE A 231 -2.89 -24.57 23.68
C ILE A 231 -4.21 -24.61 24.48
N TYR A 232 -4.56 -25.80 25.05
CA TYR A 232 -5.76 -25.96 25.86
C TYR A 232 -5.72 -25.15 27.17
N LYS A 233 -4.57 -25.09 27.86
CA LYS A 233 -4.39 -24.26 29.03
C LYS A 233 -4.53 -22.75 28.74
N CYS A 234 -4.31 -22.33 27.51
CA CYS A 234 -4.54 -20.97 27.07
C CYS A 234 -5.96 -20.72 26.54
N GLY A 235 -6.88 -21.71 26.64
CA GLY A 235 -8.26 -21.61 26.23
C GLY A 235 -8.46 -21.56 24.71
N PHE A 236 -7.61 -22.25 23.97
CA PHE A 236 -7.72 -22.42 22.51
C PHE A 236 -7.87 -23.91 22.16
N LYS A 237 -8.34 -24.17 20.95
CA LYS A 237 -8.46 -25.52 20.37
C LYS A 237 -7.72 -25.59 19.05
N LEU A 238 -7.21 -26.77 18.69
CA LEU A 238 -6.56 -27.02 17.41
C LEU A 238 -7.56 -27.43 16.35
N ASN A 239 -7.34 -26.95 15.13
CA ASN A 239 -7.99 -27.45 13.92
C ASN A 239 -7.14 -28.58 13.35
N HIS A 240 -7.46 -29.83 13.67
CA HIS A 240 -6.71 -31.01 13.22
C HIS A 240 -6.68 -31.14 11.69
N ASN A 241 -7.74 -30.73 10.99
CA ASN A 241 -7.82 -30.84 9.53
C ASN A 241 -6.85 -29.92 8.78
N LYS A 242 -6.35 -28.88 9.45
CA LYS A 242 -5.38 -27.94 8.87
C LYS A 242 -3.95 -28.14 9.38
N THR A 243 -3.74 -29.09 10.28
CA THR A 243 -2.42 -29.44 10.82
C THR A 243 -1.65 -30.22 9.79
N ARG A 244 -0.42 -29.79 9.47
CA ARG A 244 0.41 -30.47 8.45
C ARG A 244 1.90 -30.31 8.71
N MET A 245 2.64 -31.40 8.43
CA MET A 245 4.11 -31.41 8.38
C MET A 245 4.57 -31.28 6.92
N GLN A 246 5.60 -30.47 6.69
CA GLN A 246 6.21 -30.25 5.38
C GLN A 246 7.73 -30.44 5.47
N TYR A 247 8.32 -31.06 4.45
CA TYR A 247 9.72 -31.47 4.42
C TYR A 247 10.50 -30.64 3.39
N ALA A 248 11.81 -30.49 3.60
CA ALA A 248 12.71 -29.75 2.69
C ALA A 248 12.71 -30.29 1.25
N ARG A 249 12.52 -31.63 1.08
CA ARG A 249 12.44 -32.26 -0.25
C ARG A 249 11.16 -31.93 -1.03
N GLY A 250 10.12 -31.52 -0.33
CA GLY A 250 8.87 -31.06 -0.92
C GLY A 250 8.73 -29.54 -0.85
N ARG A 251 7.59 -29.03 -1.29
CA ARG A 251 7.25 -27.62 -1.15
C ARG A 251 6.88 -27.30 0.30
N GLN A 252 7.63 -26.42 0.93
CA GLN A 252 7.30 -25.87 2.24
C GLN A 252 6.64 -24.50 2.09
N SER A 253 5.51 -24.30 2.77
CA SER A 253 4.78 -23.05 2.72
C SER A 253 4.37 -22.56 4.12
N VAL A 254 4.54 -21.25 4.35
CA VAL A 254 4.12 -20.54 5.56
C VAL A 254 3.37 -19.28 5.15
N THR A 255 2.16 -19.08 5.68
CA THR A 255 1.29 -17.95 5.31
C THR A 255 1.14 -17.75 3.78
N GLY A 256 1.04 -18.85 3.03
CA GLY A 256 0.89 -18.85 1.57
C GLY A 256 2.18 -18.61 0.76
N LEU A 257 3.32 -18.40 1.41
CA LEU A 257 4.62 -18.21 0.76
C LEU A 257 5.47 -19.47 0.84
N THR A 258 6.19 -19.80 -0.24
CA THR A 258 7.19 -20.87 -0.24
C THR A 258 8.41 -20.45 0.56
N VAL A 259 8.94 -21.32 1.43
CA VAL A 259 10.04 -21.00 2.36
C VAL A 259 11.29 -21.90 2.22
N ASN A 260 11.33 -22.78 1.23
CA ASN A 260 12.44 -23.72 1.02
C ASN A 260 13.82 -23.03 0.97
N GLN A 261 13.92 -21.84 0.37
CA GLN A 261 15.16 -21.05 0.31
C GLN A 261 14.98 -19.66 0.95
N THR A 262 14.20 -18.82 0.32
CA THR A 262 13.79 -17.49 0.80
C THR A 262 12.28 -17.39 0.62
N PRO A 263 11.58 -16.58 1.44
CA PRO A 263 10.16 -16.36 1.22
C PRO A 263 9.86 -15.97 -0.22
N ASN A 264 8.99 -16.72 -0.88
CA ASN A 264 8.69 -16.50 -2.30
C ASN A 264 7.21 -16.76 -2.59
N THR A 265 6.67 -16.08 -3.59
CA THR A 265 5.36 -16.43 -4.15
C THR A 265 5.46 -17.71 -4.96
N SER A 266 4.35 -18.42 -5.12
CA SER A 266 4.36 -19.70 -5.84
C SER A 266 4.79 -19.54 -7.31
N ALA A 267 5.42 -20.57 -7.86
CA ALA A 267 5.84 -20.60 -9.26
C ALA A 267 4.62 -20.53 -10.21
N GLU A 268 3.49 -21.12 -9.80
CA GLU A 268 2.23 -21.11 -10.54
C GLU A 268 1.72 -19.68 -10.69
N LEU A 269 1.68 -18.90 -9.59
CA LEU A 269 1.27 -17.50 -9.63
C LEU A 269 2.18 -16.68 -10.55
N ARG A 270 3.51 -16.87 -10.44
CA ARG A 270 4.48 -16.15 -11.28
C ARG A 270 4.32 -16.47 -12.76
N ARG A 271 4.02 -17.72 -13.11
CA ARG A 271 3.71 -18.15 -14.48
C ARG A 271 2.38 -17.57 -14.98
N ALA A 272 1.34 -17.63 -14.14
CA ALA A 272 0.03 -17.09 -14.47
C ALA A 272 0.09 -15.57 -14.75
N VAL A 273 0.81 -14.81 -13.92
CA VAL A 273 0.98 -13.36 -14.13
C VAL A 273 1.69 -13.05 -15.45
N ARG A 274 2.70 -13.84 -15.83
CA ARG A 274 3.35 -13.69 -17.16
C ARG A 274 2.37 -13.94 -18.29
N ALA A 275 1.62 -15.04 -18.25
CA ALA A 275 0.64 -15.39 -19.29
C ALA A 275 -0.46 -14.33 -19.40
N MET A 276 -1.04 -13.90 -18.28
CA MET A 276 -2.06 -12.84 -18.24
C MET A 276 -1.53 -11.52 -18.81
N THR A 277 -0.30 -11.15 -18.49
CA THR A 277 0.30 -9.90 -18.99
C THR A 277 0.57 -9.98 -20.50
N HIS A 278 1.03 -11.12 -20.98
CA HIS A 278 1.26 -11.33 -22.41
C HIS A 278 -0.05 -11.23 -23.21
N SER A 279 -1.11 -11.91 -22.79
CA SER A 279 -2.44 -11.83 -23.42
C SER A 279 -2.98 -10.39 -23.38
N LEU A 280 -2.84 -9.69 -22.24
CA LEU A 280 -3.23 -8.28 -22.12
C LEU A 280 -2.53 -7.38 -23.15
N PHE A 281 -1.24 -7.58 -23.41
CA PHE A 281 -0.48 -6.75 -24.34
C PHE A 281 -0.85 -7.02 -25.82
N LEU A 282 -1.21 -8.25 -26.15
CA LEU A 282 -1.59 -8.64 -27.49
C LEU A 282 -3.07 -8.37 -27.77
N ASP A 283 -3.96 -8.77 -26.85
CA ASP A 283 -5.40 -8.86 -27.08
C ASP A 283 -6.21 -7.80 -26.29
N GLY A 284 -5.56 -7.04 -25.39
CA GLY A 284 -6.22 -6.05 -24.52
C GLY A 284 -7.06 -6.65 -23.40
N GLN A 285 -7.04 -7.96 -23.26
CA GLN A 285 -7.77 -8.71 -22.24
C GLN A 285 -6.94 -9.91 -21.78
N TYR A 286 -7.27 -10.44 -20.61
CA TYR A 286 -6.62 -11.62 -20.07
C TYR A 286 -7.62 -12.50 -19.32
N HIS A 287 -7.26 -13.78 -19.15
CA HIS A 287 -8.06 -14.76 -18.44
C HIS A 287 -7.40 -15.09 -17.12
N THR A 288 -8.19 -15.16 -16.04
CA THR A 288 -7.67 -15.67 -14.76
C THR A 288 -7.69 -17.19 -14.78
N ILE A 289 -6.61 -17.79 -14.32
CA ILE A 289 -6.56 -19.23 -14.06
C ILE A 289 -7.29 -19.47 -12.75
N LYS A 290 -8.32 -20.35 -12.73
CA LYS A 290 -8.94 -20.83 -11.49
C LYS A 290 -7.84 -21.34 -10.55
N GLN A 291 -7.92 -20.97 -9.28
CA GLN A 291 -7.02 -21.57 -8.28
C GLN A 291 -7.44 -23.02 -8.01
N PRO A 292 -6.49 -23.94 -7.76
CA PRO A 292 -6.82 -25.29 -7.32
C PRO A 292 -7.58 -25.21 -5.99
N GLY A 293 -8.84 -25.62 -5.98
CA GLY A 293 -9.71 -25.52 -4.81
C GLY A 293 -11.15 -25.05 -5.12
N ASP A 294 -11.41 -24.54 -6.28
CA ASP A 294 -12.77 -24.31 -6.77
C ASP A 294 -13.37 -25.68 -7.17
N ASN A 295 -14.08 -26.31 -6.25
CA ASN A 295 -14.81 -27.57 -6.43
C ASN A 295 -16.06 -27.36 -7.31
N ASP A 296 -15.87 -26.99 -8.55
CA ASP A 296 -16.94 -27.00 -9.52
C ASP A 296 -16.43 -27.64 -10.82
N ASP A 297 -16.84 -28.90 -11.05
CA ASP A 297 -16.57 -29.68 -12.26
C ASP A 297 -17.32 -29.16 -13.49
N SER A 298 -18.09 -28.09 -13.35
CA SER A 298 -18.70 -27.40 -14.47
C SER A 298 -17.62 -26.61 -15.22
N GLU A 299 -17.51 -26.89 -16.53
CA GLU A 299 -16.73 -26.26 -17.59
C GLU A 299 -15.85 -25.08 -17.14
N LYS A 300 -14.55 -25.13 -17.44
CA LYS A 300 -13.55 -24.07 -17.28
C LYS A 300 -14.05 -22.76 -17.88
N ILE A 301 -14.97 -22.06 -17.19
CA ILE A 301 -15.42 -20.72 -17.60
C ILE A 301 -14.24 -19.79 -17.39
N THR A 302 -13.47 -19.62 -18.42
CA THR A 302 -12.37 -18.66 -18.51
C THR A 302 -13.00 -17.28 -18.56
N LYS A 303 -13.14 -16.62 -17.39
CA LYS A 303 -13.63 -15.23 -17.37
C LYS A 303 -12.58 -14.32 -17.98
N SER A 304 -12.95 -13.65 -19.07
CA SER A 304 -12.13 -12.61 -19.68
C SER A 304 -12.21 -11.32 -18.85
N TYR A 305 -11.07 -10.72 -18.61
CA TYR A 305 -10.95 -9.48 -17.84
C TYR A 305 -10.27 -8.39 -18.67
N THR A 306 -10.90 -7.23 -18.73
CA THR A 306 -10.32 -5.99 -19.28
C THR A 306 -9.85 -5.05 -18.15
N GLN A 307 -10.27 -5.32 -16.91
CA GLN A 307 -9.90 -4.51 -15.74
C GLN A 307 -8.48 -4.79 -15.31
N LEU A 308 -7.65 -3.76 -15.21
CA LEU A 308 -6.22 -3.88 -14.87
C LEU A 308 -5.96 -4.06 -13.36
N ALA A 309 -6.93 -3.71 -12.50
CA ALA A 309 -6.74 -3.72 -11.05
C ALA A 309 -6.41 -5.11 -10.45
N PRO A 310 -7.05 -6.22 -10.85
CA PRO A 310 -6.67 -7.53 -10.34
C PRO A 310 -5.23 -7.93 -10.69
N LEU A 311 -4.81 -7.70 -11.93
CA LEU A 311 -3.45 -8.00 -12.36
C LEU A 311 -2.40 -7.13 -11.63
N GLU A 312 -2.73 -5.85 -11.38
CA GLU A 312 -1.91 -4.98 -10.54
C GLU A 312 -1.80 -5.52 -9.11
N GLY A 313 -2.87 -6.07 -8.55
CA GLY A 313 -2.86 -6.73 -7.24
C GLY A 313 -1.85 -7.88 -7.19
N TYR A 314 -1.82 -8.74 -8.20
CA TYR A 314 -0.85 -9.84 -8.30
C TYR A 314 0.59 -9.31 -8.40
N PHE A 315 0.85 -8.32 -9.25
CA PHE A 315 2.18 -7.70 -9.33
C PHE A 315 2.61 -7.06 -8.01
N SER A 316 1.71 -6.34 -7.35
CA SER A 316 1.98 -5.70 -6.06
C SER A 316 2.31 -6.72 -4.97
N TYR A 317 1.59 -7.86 -4.96
CA TYR A 317 1.85 -8.96 -4.03
C TYR A 317 3.23 -9.58 -4.26
N ILE A 318 3.58 -9.87 -5.51
CA ILE A 318 4.91 -10.42 -5.86
C ILE A 318 6.00 -9.40 -5.50
N TYR A 319 5.80 -8.13 -5.85
CA TYR A 319 6.75 -7.06 -5.54
C TYR A 319 7.00 -6.90 -4.04
N MET A 320 5.95 -7.00 -3.22
CA MET A 320 6.07 -6.93 -1.76
C MET A 320 7.05 -8.00 -1.23
N VAL A 321 6.94 -9.24 -1.73
CA VAL A 321 7.81 -10.35 -1.32
C VAL A 321 9.23 -10.14 -1.84
N ASP A 322 9.39 -9.82 -3.12
CA ASP A 322 10.69 -9.59 -3.74
C ASP A 322 11.42 -8.39 -3.12
N ASN A 323 10.69 -7.32 -2.78
CA ASN A 323 11.25 -6.12 -2.13
C ASN A 323 11.71 -6.39 -0.69
N PHE A 324 10.99 -7.23 0.06
CA PHE A 324 11.41 -7.65 1.39
C PHE A 324 12.76 -8.39 1.33
N ASN A 325 12.89 -9.36 0.43
CA ASN A 325 14.13 -10.12 0.25
C ASN A 325 15.30 -9.21 -0.18
N ARG A 326 15.02 -8.24 -1.06
CA ARG A 326 16.02 -7.28 -1.54
C ARG A 326 16.50 -6.36 -0.42
N LYS A 327 15.60 -5.84 0.41
CA LYS A 327 15.99 -5.03 1.57
C LYS A 327 16.92 -5.78 2.51
N LYS A 328 16.67 -7.07 2.74
CA LYS A 328 17.57 -7.92 3.53
C LYS A 328 18.94 -8.13 2.89
N ILE A 329 19.01 -8.23 1.56
CA ILE A 329 20.31 -8.28 0.86
C ILE A 329 21.09 -6.98 1.10
N ILE A 330 20.42 -5.84 0.99
CA ILE A 330 21.04 -4.51 1.20
C ILE A 330 21.55 -4.38 2.65
N GLU A 331 20.72 -4.75 3.63
CA GLU A 331 21.07 -4.71 5.05
C GLU A 331 22.29 -5.58 5.38
N ASN A 332 22.43 -6.75 4.72
CA ASN A 332 23.49 -7.71 4.99
C ASN A 332 24.77 -7.47 4.17
N SER A 333 24.72 -6.76 3.05
CA SER A 333 25.85 -6.63 2.11
C SER A 333 26.33 -5.21 1.85
N SER A 334 25.73 -4.19 2.48
CA SER A 334 25.98 -2.76 2.23
C SER A 334 25.85 -2.36 0.73
N THR A 335 25.22 -3.22 -0.07
CA THR A 335 25.00 -2.97 -1.51
C THR A 335 23.89 -1.94 -1.68
N LYS A 336 24.09 -0.95 -2.54
CA LYS A 336 23.05 0.02 -2.85
C LYS A 336 21.91 -0.63 -3.68
N MET A 337 20.67 -0.18 -3.47
CA MET A 337 19.48 -0.65 -4.19
C MET A 337 19.63 -0.63 -5.71
N GLU A 338 20.29 0.39 -6.23
CA GLU A 338 20.50 0.64 -7.65
C GLU A 338 21.39 -0.44 -8.31
N ASN A 339 22.31 -1.03 -7.55
CA ASN A 339 23.25 -2.04 -8.03
C ASN A 339 22.65 -3.46 -8.09
N ILE A 340 21.44 -3.67 -7.56
CA ILE A 340 20.77 -4.95 -7.65
C ILE A 340 20.00 -5.03 -8.98
N PRO A 341 20.36 -5.96 -9.91
CA PRO A 341 19.71 -6.05 -11.22
C PRO A 341 18.23 -6.39 -11.07
N LYS A 342 17.42 -5.90 -12.02
CA LYS A 342 16.00 -6.26 -12.08
C LYS A 342 15.83 -7.70 -12.54
N THR A 343 14.92 -8.41 -11.90
CA THR A 343 14.49 -9.74 -12.38
C THR A 343 13.62 -9.60 -13.64
N ALA A 344 13.49 -10.68 -14.42
CA ALA A 344 12.61 -10.71 -15.59
C ALA A 344 11.15 -10.33 -15.23
N LEU A 345 10.68 -10.71 -14.05
CA LEU A 345 9.33 -10.36 -13.60
C LEU A 345 9.19 -8.90 -13.16
N GLU A 346 10.25 -8.30 -12.61
CA GLU A 346 10.28 -6.86 -12.34
C GLU A 346 10.28 -6.04 -13.63
N ASN A 347 11.00 -6.48 -14.67
CA ASN A 347 10.93 -5.86 -16.00
C ASN A 347 9.51 -5.92 -16.55
N LEU A 348 8.87 -7.09 -16.49
CA LEU A 348 7.48 -7.26 -16.92
C LEU A 348 6.51 -6.40 -16.11
N HIS A 349 6.74 -6.26 -14.80
CA HIS A 349 5.96 -5.34 -13.96
C HIS A 349 6.14 -3.88 -14.41
N GLY A 350 7.36 -3.49 -14.75
CA GLY A 350 7.64 -2.18 -15.33
C GLY A 350 6.87 -1.95 -16.63
N ASP A 351 6.86 -2.94 -17.54
CA ASP A 351 6.12 -2.87 -18.79
C ASP A 351 4.60 -2.83 -18.56
N PHE A 352 4.07 -3.60 -17.58
CA PHE A 352 2.67 -3.51 -17.18
C PHE A 352 2.28 -2.14 -16.62
N LEU A 353 3.13 -1.52 -15.77
CA LEU A 353 2.88 -0.18 -15.25
C LEU A 353 2.97 0.87 -16.37
N PHE A 354 3.90 0.71 -17.31
CA PHE A 354 3.98 1.57 -18.49
C PHE A 354 2.70 1.45 -19.34
N TYR A 355 2.26 0.23 -19.65
CA TYR A 355 0.99 -0.03 -20.35
C TYR A 355 -0.17 0.67 -19.66
N ARG A 356 -0.33 0.46 -18.35
CA ARG A 356 -1.43 0.99 -17.56
C ARG A 356 -1.46 2.50 -17.44
N TYR A 357 -0.29 3.12 -17.28
CA TYR A 357 -0.22 4.56 -17.00
C TYR A 357 -0.08 5.40 -18.25
N PHE A 358 0.50 4.89 -19.30
CA PHE A 358 0.87 5.67 -20.48
C PHE A 358 0.22 5.20 -21.77
N TYR A 359 -0.13 3.93 -21.89
CA TYR A 359 -0.70 3.36 -23.10
C TYR A 359 -2.22 3.12 -23.00
N ALA A 360 -2.65 2.26 -22.08
CA ALA A 360 -4.05 1.97 -21.78
C ALA A 360 -4.59 2.84 -20.63
N ASN A 361 -4.12 4.06 -20.54
CA ASN A 361 -4.49 5.00 -19.50
C ASN A 361 -5.97 5.42 -19.62
N SER A 362 -6.75 5.25 -18.55
CA SER A 362 -8.17 5.58 -18.51
C SER A 362 -8.47 7.10 -18.48
N LYS A 363 -7.44 7.92 -18.32
CA LYS A 363 -7.47 9.39 -18.33
C LYS A 363 -6.14 9.91 -18.85
N PRO A 364 -6.09 11.15 -19.40
CA PRO A 364 -4.82 11.81 -19.70
C PRO A 364 -3.88 11.75 -18.49
N THR A 365 -2.64 11.33 -18.74
CA THR A 365 -1.63 11.17 -17.68
C THR A 365 -0.66 12.33 -17.70
N ILE A 366 -0.43 12.96 -16.55
CA ILE A 366 0.51 14.05 -16.36
C ILE A 366 1.71 13.52 -15.56
N VAL A 367 2.91 13.81 -16.06
CA VAL A 367 4.19 13.49 -15.41
C VAL A 367 4.92 14.81 -15.22
N CYS A 368 5.07 15.28 -13.99
CA CYS A 368 5.78 16.52 -13.69
C CYS A 368 7.25 16.24 -13.37
N GLU A 369 8.10 17.24 -13.48
CA GLU A 369 9.51 17.13 -13.13
C GLU A 369 9.70 16.86 -11.63
N GLY A 370 8.96 17.59 -10.78
CA GLY A 370 9.05 17.50 -9.33
C GLY A 370 7.82 16.89 -8.66
N LYS A 371 8.01 16.36 -7.44
CA LYS A 371 6.93 15.84 -6.60
C LYS A 371 5.95 16.95 -6.16
N THR A 372 6.44 18.15 -5.97
CA THR A 372 5.70 19.33 -5.53
C THR A 372 4.80 19.88 -6.63
N ASP A 373 5.21 19.77 -7.88
CA ASP A 373 4.47 20.27 -9.05
C ASP A 373 3.12 19.56 -9.19
N ASN A 374 3.06 18.27 -8.87
CA ASN A 374 1.79 17.52 -8.80
C ASN A 374 0.79 18.18 -7.86
N ILE A 375 1.28 18.71 -6.72
CA ILE A 375 0.43 19.38 -5.72
C ILE A 375 -0.03 20.72 -6.26
N TYR A 376 0.92 21.53 -6.79
CA TYR A 376 0.62 22.84 -7.33
C TYR A 376 -0.40 22.76 -8.46
N LEU A 377 -0.15 21.91 -9.46
CA LEU A 377 -1.08 21.74 -10.58
C LEU A 377 -2.42 21.14 -10.16
N THR A 378 -2.44 20.21 -9.21
CA THR A 378 -3.70 19.66 -8.67
C THR A 378 -4.54 20.77 -8.01
N CYS A 379 -3.92 21.65 -7.21
CA CYS A 379 -4.59 22.76 -6.57
C CYS A 379 -5.07 23.80 -7.60
N ALA A 380 -4.21 24.15 -8.57
CA ALA A 380 -4.55 25.08 -9.64
C ALA A 380 -5.72 24.59 -10.50
N ILE A 381 -5.71 23.31 -10.89
CA ILE A 381 -6.79 22.68 -11.68
C ILE A 381 -8.12 22.70 -10.92
N LYS A 382 -8.11 22.42 -9.62
CA LYS A 382 -9.33 22.45 -8.80
C LYS A 382 -9.86 23.87 -8.61
N SER A 383 -8.96 24.81 -8.33
CA SER A 383 -9.33 26.24 -8.16
C SER A 383 -9.88 26.84 -9.45
N LEU A 384 -9.33 26.46 -10.60
CA LEU A 384 -9.71 26.99 -11.92
C LEU A 384 -10.65 26.05 -12.71
N MET A 385 -11.36 25.12 -12.05
CA MET A 385 -12.15 24.08 -12.74
C MET A 385 -13.22 24.65 -13.68
N GLY A 386 -13.80 25.83 -13.37
CA GLY A 386 -14.75 26.52 -14.24
C GLY A 386 -14.14 26.93 -15.59
N SER A 387 -12.85 27.31 -15.61
CA SER A 387 -12.12 27.67 -16.84
C SER A 387 -11.58 26.44 -17.59
N PHE A 388 -11.38 25.29 -16.89
CA PHE A 388 -10.76 24.07 -17.45
C PHE A 388 -11.59 22.81 -17.21
N PRO A 389 -12.82 22.71 -17.75
CA PRO A 389 -13.72 21.58 -17.49
C PRO A 389 -13.22 20.24 -18.04
N ARG A 390 -12.21 20.24 -18.95
CA ARG A 390 -11.55 19.03 -19.44
C ARG A 390 -10.53 18.45 -18.43
N LEU A 391 -10.06 19.26 -17.50
CA LEU A 391 -9.12 18.85 -16.46
C LEU A 391 -9.81 18.47 -15.15
N CYS A 392 -10.89 19.16 -14.80
CA CYS A 392 -11.68 18.91 -13.59
C CYS A 392 -13.14 19.32 -13.78
N LYS A 393 -14.06 18.55 -13.18
CA LYS A 393 -15.49 18.89 -13.09
C LYS A 393 -15.98 18.63 -11.66
N SER A 394 -16.99 19.38 -11.23
CA SER A 394 -17.72 19.06 -10.01
C SER A 394 -18.53 17.77 -10.19
N ASN A 395 -18.55 16.90 -9.17
CA ASN A 395 -19.46 15.76 -9.12
C ASN A 395 -20.85 16.20 -8.61
N LYS A 396 -21.81 15.27 -8.51
CA LYS A 396 -23.17 15.53 -8.00
C LYS A 396 -23.20 16.07 -6.56
N GLU A 397 -22.16 15.83 -5.79
CA GLU A 397 -22.00 16.28 -4.40
C GLU A 397 -21.21 17.61 -4.29
N GLY A 398 -20.94 18.29 -5.39
CA GLY A 398 -20.16 19.54 -5.41
C GLY A 398 -18.64 19.35 -5.28
N LYS A 399 -18.15 18.11 -5.14
CA LYS A 399 -16.72 17.83 -4.98
C LYS A 399 -15.98 17.84 -6.32
N ALA A 400 -14.78 18.42 -6.35
CA ALA A 400 -13.93 18.44 -7.54
C ALA A 400 -13.47 17.03 -7.94
N ASN A 401 -13.79 16.62 -9.19
CA ASN A 401 -13.41 15.36 -9.79
C ASN A 401 -12.41 15.58 -10.93
N LEU A 402 -11.15 15.21 -10.70
CA LEU A 402 -10.08 15.31 -11.69
C LEU A 402 -10.33 14.38 -12.88
N LYS A 403 -10.24 14.91 -14.09
CA LYS A 403 -10.32 14.18 -15.36
C LYS A 403 -8.94 13.78 -15.89
N VAL A 404 -7.89 14.12 -15.18
CA VAL A 404 -6.50 13.77 -15.45
C VAL A 404 -5.92 12.94 -14.30
N ARG A 405 -4.81 12.23 -14.55
CA ARG A 405 -4.05 11.47 -13.56
C ARG A 405 -2.66 12.06 -13.46
N PHE A 406 -2.14 12.20 -12.26
CA PHE A 406 -0.74 12.51 -12.00
C PHE A 406 0.04 11.26 -11.64
N ILE A 407 1.27 11.13 -12.16
CA ILE A 407 2.22 10.11 -11.71
C ILE A 407 2.89 10.60 -10.43
N ASN A 408 2.77 9.80 -9.37
CA ASN A 408 3.45 10.07 -8.10
C ASN A 408 4.77 9.29 -8.05
N TYR A 409 5.84 9.98 -7.74
CA TYR A 409 7.15 9.36 -7.58
C TYR A 409 7.24 8.60 -6.26
N SER A 410 7.65 7.33 -6.35
CA SER A 410 7.79 6.39 -5.25
C SER A 410 8.95 5.43 -5.52
N GLU A 411 9.34 4.63 -4.52
CA GLU A 411 10.32 3.56 -4.69
C GLU A 411 9.91 2.60 -5.83
N LEU A 412 8.61 2.30 -5.95
CA LEU A 412 8.08 1.45 -7.01
C LEU A 412 8.24 2.09 -8.41
N THR A 413 7.83 3.35 -8.60
CA THR A 413 7.95 4.04 -9.90
C THR A 413 9.39 4.23 -10.30
N HIS A 414 10.28 4.54 -9.35
CA HIS A 414 11.72 4.60 -9.60
C HIS A 414 12.25 3.23 -10.05
N ARG A 415 12.00 2.18 -9.27
CA ARG A 415 12.50 0.84 -9.58
C ARG A 415 11.94 0.30 -10.89
N MET A 416 10.62 0.41 -11.15
CA MET A 416 9.96 -0.22 -12.29
C MET A 416 10.06 0.61 -13.57
N LEU A 417 9.77 1.91 -13.48
CA LEU A 417 9.67 2.81 -14.64
C LEU A 417 10.94 3.66 -14.87
N GLY A 418 11.87 3.69 -13.92
CA GLY A 418 13.02 4.62 -13.95
C GLY A 418 12.62 6.07 -13.69
N LEU A 419 11.49 6.29 -12.97
CA LEU A 419 10.97 7.63 -12.70
C LEU A 419 11.07 7.97 -11.20
N ASN A 420 12.01 8.83 -10.85
CA ASN A 420 12.18 9.35 -9.49
C ASN A 420 11.99 10.89 -9.42
N GLY A 421 11.88 11.53 -10.56
CA GLY A 421 11.84 12.98 -10.75
C GLY A 421 13.15 13.52 -11.29
N GLY A 422 13.05 14.70 -11.88
CA GLY A 422 14.16 15.39 -12.55
C GLY A 422 14.18 15.17 -14.06
N SER A 423 14.82 16.12 -14.73
CA SER A 423 14.86 16.20 -16.20
C SER A 423 15.57 15.01 -16.86
N ALA A 424 16.56 14.39 -16.19
CA ALA A 424 17.28 13.22 -16.73
C ALA A 424 16.37 11.99 -16.91
N ASP A 425 15.56 11.65 -15.90
CA ASP A 425 14.62 10.52 -15.95
C ASP A 425 13.55 10.75 -17.03
N LEU A 426 13.04 11.97 -17.11
CA LEU A 426 12.05 12.36 -18.12
C LEU A 426 12.63 12.32 -19.53
N ALA A 427 13.88 12.75 -19.73
CA ALA A 427 14.58 12.65 -21.00
C ALA A 427 14.77 11.19 -21.44
N ALA A 428 15.13 10.31 -20.51
CA ALA A 428 15.21 8.88 -20.77
C ALA A 428 13.85 8.28 -21.15
N LEU A 429 12.77 8.69 -20.46
CA LEU A 429 11.39 8.29 -20.82
C LEU A 429 11.04 8.73 -22.24
N ILE A 430 11.33 9.98 -22.62
CA ILE A 430 11.05 10.52 -23.97
C ILE A 430 11.74 9.67 -25.03
N ARG A 431 13.05 9.40 -24.90
CA ARG A 431 13.82 8.59 -25.86
C ARG A 431 13.30 7.15 -25.99
N ALA A 432 12.87 6.55 -24.87
CA ALA A 432 12.41 5.16 -24.85
C ALA A 432 10.93 4.98 -25.23
N TYR A 433 10.14 6.05 -25.28
CA TYR A 433 8.68 5.99 -25.28
C TYR A 433 8.11 5.17 -26.44
N ALA A 434 8.50 5.48 -27.66
CA ALA A 434 8.00 4.79 -28.86
C ALA A 434 8.37 3.29 -28.85
N LYS A 435 9.60 2.96 -28.46
CA LYS A 435 10.06 1.57 -28.30
C LYS A 435 9.28 0.82 -27.23
N LYS A 436 8.94 1.48 -26.12
CA LYS A 436 8.13 0.88 -25.04
C LYS A 436 6.67 0.67 -25.43
N CYS A 437 6.13 1.44 -26.38
CA CYS A 437 4.79 1.23 -26.92
C CYS A 437 4.71 0.07 -27.92
N ALA A 438 5.80 -0.30 -28.57
CA ALA A 438 5.84 -1.27 -29.67
C ALA A 438 5.30 -2.67 -29.35
N PRO A 439 5.46 -3.23 -28.12
CA PRO A 439 4.91 -4.54 -27.76
C PRO A 439 3.38 -4.59 -27.67
N TYR A 440 2.69 -3.47 -27.48
CA TYR A 440 1.24 -3.43 -27.26
C TYR A 440 0.50 -3.41 -28.61
N LYS A 441 -0.36 -4.40 -28.87
CA LYS A 441 -1.00 -4.63 -30.17
C LYS A 441 -2.52 -4.45 -30.16
N ALA A 442 -3.16 -4.62 -29.00
CA ALA A 442 -4.62 -4.70 -28.88
C ALA A 442 -5.38 -3.46 -29.38
N HIS A 443 -4.83 -2.27 -29.13
CA HIS A 443 -5.43 -0.99 -29.49
C HIS A 443 -4.35 0.10 -29.53
N PRO A 444 -4.58 1.23 -30.18
CA PRO A 444 -3.70 2.39 -30.04
C PRO A 444 -3.79 2.98 -28.62
N PRO A 445 -2.83 3.83 -28.20
CA PRO A 445 -2.90 4.52 -26.91
C PRO A 445 -4.24 5.26 -26.74
N LEU A 446 -4.83 5.18 -25.53
CA LEU A 446 -6.19 5.67 -25.30
C LEU A 446 -6.29 7.17 -25.02
N HIS A 447 -5.36 7.70 -24.24
CA HIS A 447 -5.30 9.11 -23.85
C HIS A 447 -3.88 9.66 -23.95
N PRO A 448 -3.70 10.99 -24.05
CA PRO A 448 -2.37 11.57 -24.09
C PRO A 448 -1.62 11.41 -22.77
N THR A 449 -0.31 11.26 -22.90
CA THR A 449 0.67 11.39 -21.82
C THR A 449 1.37 12.72 -21.98
N ILE A 450 1.39 13.53 -20.91
CA ILE A 450 1.86 14.91 -20.94
C ILE A 450 2.94 15.07 -19.89
N ILE A 451 4.17 15.27 -20.32
CA ILE A 451 5.29 15.61 -19.45
C ILE A 451 5.26 17.13 -19.25
N VAL A 452 5.26 17.58 -18.00
CA VAL A 452 5.29 19.01 -17.65
C VAL A 452 6.59 19.30 -16.93
N VAL A 453 7.38 20.24 -17.49
CA VAL A 453 8.73 20.59 -17.00
C VAL A 453 8.89 22.09 -16.89
N ASP A 454 9.80 22.51 -16.01
CA ASP A 454 10.22 23.90 -15.91
C ASP A 454 10.99 24.31 -17.18
N ASN A 455 10.92 25.60 -17.53
CA ASN A 455 11.63 26.16 -18.69
C ASN A 455 12.85 26.94 -18.18
N ASP A 456 13.83 26.22 -17.67
CA ASP A 456 15.06 26.74 -17.11
C ASP A 456 16.29 25.96 -17.64
N ALA A 457 17.47 26.25 -17.13
CA ALA A 457 18.70 25.56 -17.53
C ALA A 457 18.68 24.04 -17.22
N GLY A 458 17.86 23.59 -16.27
CA GLY A 458 17.66 22.18 -15.94
C GLY A 458 16.92 21.39 -17.02
N SER A 459 16.25 22.07 -17.95
CA SER A 459 15.48 21.44 -19.03
C SER A 459 16.30 21.04 -20.27
N ASP A 460 17.59 21.37 -20.35
CA ASP A 460 18.47 20.99 -21.45
C ASP A 460 18.45 19.49 -21.82
N PRO A 461 18.44 18.54 -20.88
CA PRO A 461 18.32 17.12 -21.21
C PRO A 461 17.00 16.79 -21.94
N ILE A 462 15.91 17.50 -21.61
CA ILE A 462 14.59 17.34 -22.25
C ILE A 462 14.65 17.83 -23.69
N PHE A 463 15.21 19.02 -23.94
CA PHE A 463 15.35 19.55 -25.29
C PHE A 463 16.20 18.64 -26.18
N ARG A 464 17.31 18.11 -25.66
CA ARG A 464 18.11 17.11 -26.38
C ARG A 464 17.30 15.84 -26.69
N ALA A 465 16.52 15.33 -25.72
CA ALA A 465 15.68 14.16 -25.92
C ALA A 465 14.56 14.40 -26.97
N ILE A 466 13.96 15.58 -26.97
CA ILE A 466 12.98 15.98 -28.01
C ILE A 466 13.65 15.97 -29.39
N LYS A 467 14.82 16.60 -29.51
CA LYS A 467 15.60 16.66 -30.76
C LYS A 467 15.96 15.25 -31.26
N ASP A 468 16.51 14.41 -30.36
CA ASP A 468 16.90 13.02 -30.69
C ASP A 468 15.71 12.18 -31.18
N THR A 469 14.53 12.38 -30.58
CA THR A 469 13.34 11.58 -30.89
C THR A 469 12.61 12.06 -32.14
N THR A 470 12.58 13.37 -32.41
CA THR A 470 11.79 13.95 -33.50
C THR A 470 12.60 14.29 -34.74
N GLY A 471 13.94 14.17 -34.69
CA GLY A 471 14.83 14.52 -35.79
C GLY A 471 14.69 15.98 -36.25
N ASN A 472 14.52 16.91 -35.30
CA ASN A 472 14.21 18.33 -35.52
C ASN A 472 12.85 18.61 -36.20
N ARG A 473 11.97 17.60 -36.30
CA ARG A 473 10.60 17.75 -36.83
C ARG A 473 9.61 17.59 -35.68
N TYR A 474 9.24 18.68 -35.04
CA TYR A 474 8.16 18.62 -34.05
C TYR A 474 6.89 19.24 -34.63
N ALA A 475 5.83 18.47 -34.63
CA ALA A 475 4.53 19.01 -34.91
C ALA A 475 4.04 19.75 -33.66
N ILE A 476 4.03 21.07 -33.71
CA ILE A 476 3.28 21.86 -32.76
C ILE A 476 1.81 21.82 -33.21
N PRO A 477 0.80 21.70 -32.33
CA PRO A 477 -0.60 21.60 -32.74
C PRO A 477 -1.12 22.67 -33.68
N LYS A 478 -0.44 23.80 -33.83
CA LYS A 478 -0.81 24.92 -34.71
C LYS A 478 0.28 25.36 -35.69
N GLY A 479 1.20 24.47 -36.06
CA GLY A 479 2.22 24.83 -37.05
C GLY A 479 3.30 23.77 -37.24
N LYS A 480 3.96 23.79 -38.40
CA LYS A 480 5.16 23.00 -38.67
C LYS A 480 6.36 23.80 -38.17
N GLY A 481 6.82 23.47 -36.96
CA GLY A 481 8.08 24.03 -36.45
C GLY A 481 9.25 23.19 -36.96
N THR A 482 10.26 23.81 -37.55
CA THR A 482 11.50 23.15 -38.01
C THR A 482 12.66 23.31 -37.03
N VAL A 483 12.53 24.17 -36.02
CA VAL A 483 13.55 24.43 -34.99
C VAL A 483 12.92 24.39 -33.61
N LEU A 484 13.63 23.83 -32.65
CA LEU A 484 13.23 23.85 -31.24
C LEU A 484 13.22 25.29 -30.74
N ASP A 485 12.04 25.80 -30.42
CA ASP A 485 11.82 27.18 -29.97
C ASP A 485 11.33 27.16 -28.53
N GLN A 486 12.17 27.54 -27.58
CA GLN A 486 11.87 27.57 -26.15
C GLN A 486 10.73 28.54 -25.79
N SER A 487 10.36 29.46 -26.69
CA SER A 487 9.17 30.32 -26.52
C SER A 487 7.86 29.54 -26.65
N LYS A 488 7.88 28.38 -27.28
CA LYS A 488 6.73 27.47 -27.40
C LYS A 488 6.57 26.63 -26.15
N THR A 489 5.34 26.49 -25.68
CA THR A 489 5.04 25.78 -24.45
C THR A 489 4.50 24.37 -24.65
N LEU A 490 4.24 23.91 -25.90
CA LEU A 490 3.67 22.61 -26.20
C LEU A 490 4.36 21.94 -27.38
N TYR A 491 4.81 20.69 -27.18
CA TYR A 491 5.43 19.85 -28.19
C TYR A 491 4.73 18.50 -28.27
N TYR A 492 4.48 18.03 -29.50
CA TYR A 492 4.10 16.65 -29.78
C TYR A 492 5.36 15.83 -30.08
N ILE A 493 5.54 14.70 -29.45
CA ILE A 493 6.77 13.91 -29.56
C ILE A 493 6.55 12.67 -30.45
N ALA A 494 5.76 11.73 -29.98
CA ALA A 494 5.48 10.48 -30.68
C ALA A 494 4.28 9.77 -30.02
N GLN A 495 3.54 8.98 -30.78
CA GLN A 495 2.41 8.21 -30.27
C GLN A 495 1.35 9.12 -29.59
N ASN A 496 1.22 9.03 -28.26
CA ASN A 496 0.38 9.89 -27.44
C ASN A 496 1.19 10.78 -26.48
N LEU A 497 2.50 10.95 -26.71
CA LEU A 497 3.40 11.70 -25.82
C LEU A 497 3.50 13.17 -26.23
N TYR A 498 3.32 14.03 -25.24
CA TYR A 498 3.49 15.50 -25.32
C TYR A 498 4.44 15.99 -24.25
N VAL A 499 5.08 17.14 -24.53
CA VAL A 499 5.85 17.89 -23.54
C VAL A 499 5.26 19.29 -23.44
N VAL A 500 5.02 19.75 -22.21
CA VAL A 500 4.56 21.09 -21.87
C VAL A 500 5.65 21.76 -21.04
N LEU A 501 6.11 22.93 -21.47
CA LEU A 501 7.05 23.77 -20.74
C LEU A 501 6.30 24.88 -20.00
N THR A 502 6.82 25.31 -18.86
CA THR A 502 6.38 26.56 -18.25
C THR A 502 6.70 27.72 -19.20
N PRO A 503 5.77 28.70 -19.39
CA PRO A 503 6.00 29.83 -20.28
C PRO A 503 7.13 30.72 -19.74
N LEU A 504 8.00 31.20 -20.63
CA LEU A 504 9.05 32.15 -20.28
C LEU A 504 8.46 33.44 -19.70
N LYS A 505 9.27 34.18 -18.93
CA LYS A 505 8.91 35.54 -18.50
C LYS A 505 8.74 36.45 -19.71
N LYS A 506 8.13 37.62 -19.52
CA LYS A 506 7.93 38.62 -20.59
C LYS A 506 9.24 39.12 -21.21
N ASP A 507 10.30 39.11 -20.44
CA ASP A 507 11.66 39.46 -20.85
C ASP A 507 12.44 38.30 -21.49
N GLY A 508 11.79 37.16 -21.71
CA GLY A 508 12.40 35.92 -22.21
C GLY A 508 13.14 35.10 -21.13
N GLY A 509 13.15 35.56 -19.90
CA GLY A 509 13.83 34.87 -18.81
C GLY A 509 13.20 33.52 -18.42
N PRO A 510 13.99 32.61 -17.82
CA PRO A 510 13.56 31.28 -17.44
C PRO A 510 12.49 31.28 -16.34
N THR A 511 11.69 30.21 -16.29
CA THR A 511 10.64 30.04 -15.28
C THR A 511 10.64 28.64 -14.70
N MET A 512 10.23 28.56 -13.42
CA MET A 512 9.90 27.33 -12.70
C MET A 512 8.48 27.44 -12.12
N MET A 513 7.90 26.32 -11.68
CA MET A 513 6.52 26.29 -11.16
C MET A 513 6.24 27.32 -10.08
N GLU A 514 7.17 27.59 -9.20
CA GLU A 514 7.01 28.54 -8.10
C GLU A 514 6.82 29.99 -8.59
N ASN A 515 7.31 30.36 -9.78
CA ASN A 515 7.14 31.70 -10.35
C ASN A 515 5.67 32.05 -10.67
N PHE A 516 4.80 31.05 -10.70
CA PHE A 516 3.36 31.24 -10.95
C PHE A 516 2.55 31.53 -9.67
N PHE A 517 3.19 31.55 -8.50
CA PHE A 517 2.59 32.08 -7.27
C PHE A 517 2.83 33.60 -7.14
N THR A 518 2.08 34.23 -6.25
CA THR A 518 2.28 35.64 -5.92
C THR A 518 3.49 35.81 -5.03
N THR A 519 4.18 36.94 -5.14
CA THR A 519 5.34 37.27 -4.29
C THR A 519 4.98 37.22 -2.79
N LYS A 520 3.76 37.68 -2.46
CA LYS A 520 3.22 37.62 -1.09
C LYS A 520 3.13 36.17 -0.56
N LEU A 521 2.70 35.23 -1.41
CA LEU A 521 2.60 33.81 -1.01
C LEU A 521 4.00 33.18 -0.87
N LEU A 522 4.93 33.49 -1.75
CA LEU A 522 6.31 33.02 -1.67
C LEU A 522 7.04 33.55 -0.43
N ALA A 523 6.68 34.75 0.06
CA ALA A 523 7.19 35.32 1.30
C ALA A 523 6.50 34.79 2.57
N SER A 524 5.61 33.77 2.47
CA SER A 524 4.90 33.21 3.62
C SER A 524 5.89 32.53 4.57
N ARG A 525 5.71 32.76 5.89
CA ARG A 525 6.47 32.10 6.94
C ARG A 525 5.73 30.87 7.46
N TRP A 526 6.49 29.81 7.73
CA TRP A 526 6.00 28.61 8.38
C TRP A 526 6.83 28.35 9.67
N GLU A 527 6.18 28.36 10.82
CA GLU A 527 6.85 28.19 12.12
C GLU A 527 8.05 29.16 12.29
N GLY A 528 7.87 30.42 11.87
CA GLY A 528 8.90 31.46 11.91
C GLY A 528 9.97 31.39 10.83
N LYS A 529 9.99 30.35 9.99
CA LYS A 529 10.97 30.13 8.91
C LYS A 529 10.49 30.73 7.60
N GLU A 530 11.44 31.06 6.70
CA GLU A 530 11.18 31.62 5.38
C GLU A 530 11.26 30.54 4.30
N PHE A 531 10.56 30.74 3.16
CA PHE A 531 10.60 29.81 2.04
C PHE A 531 11.87 29.97 1.24
N GLU A 532 12.57 28.85 0.99
CA GLU A 532 13.74 28.83 0.13
C GLU A 532 13.52 27.93 -1.09
N VAL A 533 13.56 28.53 -2.29
CA VAL A 533 13.28 27.85 -3.57
C VAL A 533 14.42 26.97 -4.05
N PHE A 534 15.69 27.36 -3.79
CA PHE A 534 16.86 26.78 -4.46
C PHE A 534 17.66 25.75 -3.64
N ASN A 535 17.37 25.54 -2.36
CA ASN A 535 18.25 24.75 -1.51
C ASN A 535 17.80 23.32 -1.27
N LYS A 536 18.63 22.33 -1.62
CA LYS A 536 18.45 20.91 -1.25
C LYS A 536 18.63 20.68 0.26
N ASN A 537 19.46 21.47 0.90
CA ASN A 537 19.72 21.47 2.35
C ASN A 537 19.28 22.83 2.88
N SER A 538 18.04 22.94 3.37
CA SER A 538 17.49 24.18 3.93
C SER A 538 18.39 24.70 5.05
N PRO A 539 19.00 25.91 4.94
CA PRO A 539 19.73 26.54 6.04
C PRO A 539 18.86 26.66 7.29
N SER A 540 19.49 26.80 8.45
CA SER A 540 18.76 27.13 9.68
C SER A 540 17.95 28.41 9.46
N GLY A 541 16.60 28.34 9.63
CA GLY A 541 15.70 29.49 9.39
C GLY A 541 14.91 29.43 8.09
N THR A 542 15.09 28.41 7.23
CA THR A 542 14.30 28.23 6.01
C THR A 542 13.50 26.93 6.01
N TYR A 543 12.48 26.82 5.13
CA TYR A 543 11.73 25.60 4.91
C TYR A 543 11.67 25.21 3.42
N SER A 544 11.51 23.90 3.19
CA SER A 544 11.64 23.26 1.87
C SER A 544 10.40 23.45 0.97
N LYS A 545 10.57 23.24 -0.36
CA LYS A 545 9.49 23.16 -1.35
C LYS A 545 8.38 22.18 -0.92
N GLN A 546 8.72 21.09 -0.24
CA GLN A 546 7.71 20.11 0.19
C GLN A 546 6.80 20.65 1.29
N ILE A 547 7.34 21.40 2.25
CA ILE A 547 6.55 22.07 3.28
C ILE A 547 5.68 23.15 2.64
N PHE A 548 6.23 23.97 1.73
CA PHE A 548 5.47 24.97 0.97
C PHE A 548 4.29 24.31 0.25
N ALA A 549 4.52 23.25 -0.51
CA ALA A 549 3.48 22.54 -1.24
C ALA A 549 2.38 21.96 -0.33
N GLN A 550 2.77 21.28 0.77
CA GLN A 550 1.83 20.55 1.63
C GLN A 550 1.14 21.44 2.66
N ARG A 551 1.90 22.35 3.31
CA ARG A 551 1.42 23.12 4.46
C ARG A 551 0.91 24.52 4.10
N ILE A 552 1.41 25.11 3.03
CA ILE A 552 0.95 26.42 2.54
C ILE A 552 -0.05 26.22 1.40
N VAL A 553 0.39 25.64 0.26
CA VAL A 553 -0.43 25.62 -0.95
C VAL A 553 -1.63 24.67 -0.81
N LYS A 554 -1.44 23.45 -0.35
CA LYS A 554 -2.52 22.47 -0.26
C LYS A 554 -3.50 22.76 0.88
N SER A 555 -2.99 23.21 2.03
CA SER A 555 -3.83 23.48 3.20
C SER A 555 -4.72 24.70 3.02
N ASP A 556 -4.23 25.73 2.31
CA ASP A 556 -4.94 26.99 2.10
C ASP A 556 -5.36 27.20 0.63
N GLN A 557 -5.57 26.10 -0.10
CA GLN A 557 -5.93 26.13 -1.52
C GLN A 557 -7.06 27.09 -1.87
N ALA A 558 -8.06 27.24 -0.98
CA ALA A 558 -9.24 28.06 -1.22
C ALA A 558 -8.92 29.58 -1.32
N ASN A 559 -7.87 30.04 -0.63
CA ASN A 559 -7.50 31.45 -0.54
C ASN A 559 -6.36 31.84 -1.49
N ILE A 560 -5.82 30.89 -2.26
CA ILE A 560 -4.68 31.15 -3.16
C ILE A 560 -5.17 31.49 -4.57
N ASP A 561 -4.56 32.54 -5.14
CA ASP A 561 -4.79 32.93 -6.54
C ASP A 561 -3.92 32.10 -7.49
N PHE A 562 -4.55 31.19 -8.23
CA PHE A 562 -3.90 30.34 -9.23
C PHE A 562 -4.03 30.89 -10.67
N ARG A 563 -4.50 32.10 -10.91
CA ARG A 563 -4.74 32.62 -12.27
C ARG A 563 -3.50 32.63 -13.15
N LYS A 564 -2.31 32.80 -12.57
CA LYS A 564 -1.03 32.76 -13.30
C LYS A 564 -0.73 31.36 -13.88
N PHE A 565 -1.32 30.27 -13.38
CA PHE A 565 -1.20 28.92 -13.91
C PHE A 565 -2.00 28.67 -15.19
N LYS A 566 -2.90 29.60 -15.60
CA LYS A 566 -3.75 29.43 -16.79
C LYS A 566 -2.97 29.08 -18.07
N PRO A 567 -1.81 29.68 -18.39
CA PRO A 567 -1.08 29.31 -19.61
C PRO A 567 -0.65 27.85 -19.63
N ILE A 568 -0.14 27.32 -18.50
CA ILE A 568 0.27 25.90 -18.37
C ILE A 568 -0.96 25.00 -18.55
N LEU A 569 -2.06 25.30 -17.86
CA LEU A 569 -3.31 24.53 -17.96
C LEU A 569 -3.92 24.58 -19.36
N SER A 570 -3.75 25.69 -20.08
CA SER A 570 -4.16 25.86 -21.48
C SER A 570 -3.36 24.92 -22.39
N SER A 571 -2.03 24.85 -22.26
CA SER A 571 -1.19 23.93 -23.02
C SER A 571 -1.52 22.47 -22.75
N ILE A 572 -1.77 22.09 -21.49
CA ILE A 572 -2.24 20.75 -21.12
C ILE A 572 -3.59 20.44 -21.78
N THR A 573 -4.53 21.39 -21.73
CA THR A 573 -5.86 21.23 -22.35
C THR A 573 -5.75 21.12 -23.88
N GLU A 574 -4.84 21.84 -24.50
CA GLU A 574 -4.58 21.78 -25.93
C GLU A 574 -4.01 20.42 -26.35
N ALA A 575 -3.06 19.85 -25.60
CA ALA A 575 -2.58 18.50 -25.83
C ALA A 575 -3.72 17.46 -25.79
N ILE A 576 -4.63 17.60 -24.82
CA ILE A 576 -5.83 16.73 -24.70
C ILE A 576 -6.78 16.90 -25.88
N ARG A 577 -6.91 18.10 -26.43
CA ARG A 577 -7.74 18.36 -27.62
C ARG A 577 -7.11 17.82 -28.90
N HIS A 578 -5.81 17.98 -29.03
CA HIS A 578 -5.06 17.64 -30.22
C HIS A 578 -4.98 16.12 -30.42
N TYR A 579 -4.84 15.33 -29.36
CA TYR A 579 -4.61 13.89 -29.47
C TYR A 579 -5.69 13.12 -30.25
N PRO A 580 -7.01 13.30 -30.00
CA PRO A 580 -8.06 12.64 -30.79
C PRO A 580 -8.09 13.04 -32.26
N ALA A 581 -7.57 14.22 -32.61
CA ALA A 581 -7.53 14.72 -33.99
C ALA A 581 -6.39 14.07 -34.80
N ILE A 582 -5.36 13.54 -34.12
CA ILE A 582 -4.34 12.70 -34.76
C ILE A 582 -4.91 11.29 -34.85
N LYS A 583 -5.81 11.04 -35.77
CA LYS A 583 -6.24 9.68 -36.09
C LYS A 583 -5.00 8.91 -36.55
N VAL A 584 -4.46 8.07 -35.66
CA VAL A 584 -3.49 7.04 -36.05
C VAL A 584 -4.22 6.18 -37.11
N PRO A 585 -3.67 6.03 -38.33
CA PRO A 585 -4.30 5.18 -39.36
C PRO A 585 -4.53 3.81 -38.73
N LYS A 586 -5.76 3.30 -38.82
CA LYS A 586 -6.02 1.88 -38.54
C LYS A 586 -5.15 1.10 -39.54
N LYS A 587 -4.13 0.40 -39.05
CA LYS A 587 -3.41 -0.60 -39.82
C LYS A 587 -4.31 -1.78 -40.10
#